data_900c715c91a6bef8b61286535457df26
#
_entry.id   900c715c91a6bef8b61286535457df26
#
_cell.length_a   1.000
_cell.length_b   1.000
_cell.length_c   1.000
_cell.angle_alpha   90.00
_cell.angle_beta   90.00
_cell.angle_gamma   90.00
#
_symmetry.space_group_name_H-M   'P 1'
#
loop_
_entity.id
_entity.type
_entity.pdbx_description
1 polymer ?
#
loop_
_entity_poly.entity_id
_entity_poly.type
_entity_poly.pdbx_seq_one_letter_code
_entity_poly.pdbx_strand_id
1 'polypeptide(L)'
;RDLHSFPTRRSSDLTSSGANPTDACGLQYDGEQAGGLLGADWRAPDGLPVINVAGCPTHPGWVVETLLGLAAGAFTAAELDALGRPRFYADKLVHHGCSRNEFYEFKASAAELSQLGCLMENLGCKGTQAHADCNTRLWNGAGSCPEGGFACIACTAPGFEEPGHPFHQTPKLAGIPIGLPADMPKAWFVALAALSKSATPRRVRENAHADHPVVAALLPEWNRHAGWQA
;
A
#
# COMPACT_ATOMS: atom_id res chain seq x y z
N ARG A 1 16.56 12.89 -17.51
CA ARG A 1 15.53 12.83 -16.47
C ARG A 1 15.91 11.78 -15.45
N ASP A 2 15.96 12.15 -14.20
CA ASP A 2 16.31 11.22 -13.13
C ASP A 2 15.02 10.61 -12.57
N LEU A 3 14.94 9.29 -12.67
CA LEU A 3 13.89 8.50 -12.05
C LEU A 3 14.40 8.01 -10.71
N HIS A 4 13.70 8.36 -9.65
CA HIS A 4 14.00 7.87 -8.33
C HIS A 4 13.07 6.75 -7.94
N SER A 5 13.65 5.63 -7.57
CA SER A 5 12.95 4.46 -7.07
C SER A 5 13.09 4.27 -5.57
N PHE A 6 13.73 5.21 -4.89
CA PHE A 6 13.94 5.08 -3.44
C PHE A 6 13.09 6.05 -2.67
N PRO A 7 12.46 5.58 -1.58
CA PRO A 7 11.88 6.49 -0.60
C PRO A 7 13.01 7.36 -0.06
N THR A 8 12.78 8.64 -0.04
CA THR A 8 13.70 9.60 0.55
C THR A 8 13.60 9.49 2.05
N ARG A 9 14.71 9.25 2.73
CA ARG A 9 14.75 9.39 4.18
C ARG A 9 14.51 10.85 4.52
N ARG A 10 13.64 11.10 5.50
CA ARG A 10 13.46 12.45 6.00
C ARG A 10 14.68 12.87 6.79
N SER A 11 15.23 14.03 6.48
CA SER A 11 16.26 14.63 7.32
C SER A 11 15.72 14.95 8.72
N SER A 12 14.42 15.27 8.83
CA SER A 12 13.74 15.48 10.12
C SER A 12 13.73 14.24 11.01
N ASP A 13 13.65 13.05 10.44
CA ASP A 13 13.62 11.80 11.21
C ASP A 13 15.01 11.45 11.75
N LEU A 14 16.03 11.92 11.07
CA LEU A 14 17.42 11.81 11.49
C LEU A 14 17.82 12.95 12.45
N THR A 15 17.20 14.12 12.33
CA THR A 15 17.44 15.27 13.19
C THR A 15 16.69 15.18 14.52
N SER A 16 15.55 14.50 14.60
CA SER A 16 14.88 14.24 15.88
C SER A 16 15.73 13.36 16.82
N SER A 17 16.66 12.58 16.27
CA SER A 17 17.68 11.83 17.01
C SER A 17 19.03 12.55 17.09
N GLY A 18 19.12 13.79 16.60
CA GLY A 18 20.32 14.62 16.68
C GLY A 18 21.41 14.31 15.66
N ALA A 19 21.22 13.40 14.72
CA ALA A 19 22.24 13.12 13.72
C ALA A 19 21.68 12.54 12.42
N ASN A 20 21.77 13.32 11.35
CA ASN A 20 21.86 12.77 10.00
C ASN A 20 23.33 12.80 9.56
N PRO A 21 24.14 11.80 9.92
CA PRO A 21 25.58 11.83 9.65
C PRO A 21 25.92 11.78 8.17
N THR A 22 24.96 11.42 7.32
CA THR A 22 25.13 11.30 5.87
C THR A 22 24.46 12.45 5.11
N ASP A 23 23.72 13.31 5.80
CA ASP A 23 22.88 14.36 5.19
C ASP A 23 22.02 13.82 4.03
N ALA A 24 21.53 12.59 4.20
CA ALA A 24 20.80 11.89 3.16
C ALA A 24 19.41 12.50 2.96
N CYS A 25 19.15 12.96 1.76
CA CYS A 25 17.85 13.45 1.33
C CYS A 25 17.56 12.97 -0.10
N GLY A 26 16.33 13.14 -0.54
CA GLY A 26 15.97 12.88 -1.93
C GLY A 26 16.49 13.96 -2.88
N LEU A 27 16.32 13.76 -4.18
CA LEU A 27 16.73 14.77 -5.15
C LEU A 27 15.89 16.04 -5.04
N GLN A 28 14.58 15.92 -4.89
CA GLN A 28 13.67 17.06 -4.83
C GLN A 28 12.67 17.01 -3.69
N TYR A 29 12.74 15.98 -2.85
CA TYR A 29 11.87 15.80 -1.70
C TYR A 29 12.68 15.35 -0.49
N ASP A 30 12.30 15.88 0.66
CA ASP A 30 12.74 15.44 1.97
C ASP A 30 11.49 14.97 2.74
N GLY A 31 11.26 13.67 2.73
CA GLY A 31 10.00 13.10 3.21
C GLY A 31 8.80 13.58 2.39
N GLU A 32 7.89 14.28 3.02
CA GLU A 32 6.69 14.86 2.38
C GLU A 32 6.89 16.30 1.90
N GLN A 33 8.03 16.90 2.19
CA GLN A 33 8.31 18.30 1.87
C GLN A 33 9.08 18.41 0.55
N ALA A 34 8.70 19.38 -0.27
CA ALA A 34 9.48 19.72 -1.46
C ALA A 34 10.81 20.36 -1.05
N GLY A 35 11.89 19.90 -1.63
CA GLY A 35 13.27 20.27 -1.32
C GLY A 35 14.16 19.05 -1.44
N GLY A 36 15.40 19.17 -1.04
CA GLY A 36 16.38 18.09 -1.14
C GLY A 36 17.67 18.59 -1.82
N LEU A 37 18.39 17.71 -2.51
CA LEU A 37 19.61 18.09 -3.22
C LEU A 37 19.33 19.15 -4.31
N LEU A 38 18.23 19.01 -5.01
CA LEU A 38 17.68 20.01 -5.93
C LEU A 38 16.63 20.83 -5.18
N GLY A 39 16.60 22.14 -5.42
CA GLY A 39 15.58 22.99 -4.80
C GLY A 39 14.17 22.61 -5.20
N ALA A 40 13.19 22.97 -4.38
CA ALA A 40 11.77 22.69 -4.61
C ALA A 40 11.27 23.20 -5.99
N ASP A 41 11.84 24.29 -6.48
CA ASP A 41 11.47 24.91 -7.75
C ASP A 41 12.24 24.35 -8.96
N TRP A 42 13.14 23.41 -8.75
CA TRP A 42 13.88 22.83 -9.86
C TRP A 42 12.95 22.16 -10.86
N ARG A 43 13.24 22.38 -12.14
CA ARG A 43 12.53 21.73 -13.26
C ARG A 43 13.53 21.34 -14.34
N ALA A 44 13.24 20.21 -14.96
CA ALA A 44 13.93 19.78 -16.18
C ALA A 44 13.60 20.73 -17.35
N PRO A 45 14.37 20.73 -18.46
CA PRO A 45 14.13 21.61 -19.60
C PRO A 45 12.73 21.52 -20.20
N ASP A 46 12.03 20.42 -20.02
CA ASP A 46 10.65 20.19 -20.44
C ASP A 46 9.61 20.57 -19.39
N GLY A 47 10.04 21.22 -18.30
CA GLY A 47 9.17 21.71 -17.22
C GLY A 47 8.77 20.68 -16.18
N LEU A 48 9.21 19.42 -16.30
CA LEU A 48 8.88 18.39 -15.32
C LEU A 48 9.76 18.48 -14.06
N PRO A 49 9.19 18.24 -12.86
CA PRO A 49 9.97 18.02 -11.65
C PRO A 49 10.67 16.64 -11.70
N VAL A 50 11.40 16.30 -10.65
CA VAL A 50 11.86 14.93 -10.46
C VAL A 50 10.65 14.00 -10.32
N ILE A 51 10.71 12.87 -11.02
CA ILE A 51 9.65 11.85 -10.97
C ILE A 51 10.08 10.76 -10.01
N ASN A 52 9.29 10.54 -8.97
CA ASN A 52 9.52 9.52 -7.95
C ASN A 52 8.73 8.25 -8.28
N VAL A 53 9.41 7.20 -8.74
CA VAL A 53 8.79 5.88 -8.90
C VAL A 53 9.11 5.06 -7.65
N ALA A 54 8.33 5.31 -6.59
CA ALA A 54 8.59 4.79 -5.26
C ALA A 54 8.27 3.30 -5.13
N GLY A 55 9.03 2.60 -4.27
CA GLY A 55 8.83 1.18 -3.95
C GLY A 55 10.10 0.52 -3.45
N CYS A 56 10.00 -0.55 -2.67
CA CYS A 56 11.15 -1.26 -2.13
C CYS A 56 10.98 -2.79 -2.25
N PRO A 57 11.34 -3.35 -3.42
CA PRO A 57 11.78 -2.68 -4.65
C PRO A 57 10.64 -2.00 -5.41
N THR A 58 10.98 -1.12 -6.35
CA THR A 58 10.02 -0.49 -7.25
C THR A 58 9.41 -1.51 -8.21
N HIS A 59 8.10 -1.43 -8.44
CA HIS A 59 7.40 -2.30 -9.39
C HIS A 59 7.88 -2.02 -10.83
N PRO A 60 8.40 -3.04 -11.56
CA PRO A 60 8.98 -2.83 -12.89
C PRO A 60 7.96 -2.26 -13.90
N GLY A 61 6.70 -2.62 -13.80
CA GLY A 61 5.64 -2.07 -14.65
C GLY A 61 5.46 -0.56 -14.48
N TRP A 62 5.64 -0.02 -13.27
CA TRP A 62 5.57 1.43 -13.03
C TRP A 62 6.73 2.15 -13.70
N VAL A 63 7.94 1.57 -13.62
CA VAL A 63 9.13 2.13 -14.28
C VAL A 63 8.93 2.17 -15.79
N VAL A 64 8.54 1.04 -16.37
CA VAL A 64 8.34 0.93 -17.83
C VAL A 64 7.25 1.88 -18.33
N GLU A 65 6.10 1.95 -17.68
CA GLU A 65 5.00 2.83 -18.06
C GLU A 65 5.39 4.32 -17.96
N THR A 66 6.10 4.69 -16.90
CA THR A 66 6.63 6.05 -16.75
C THR A 66 7.60 6.40 -17.87
N LEU A 67 8.55 5.51 -18.18
CA LEU A 67 9.53 5.72 -19.26
C LEU A 67 8.87 5.81 -20.63
N LEU A 68 7.89 4.96 -20.92
CA LEU A 68 7.15 5.00 -22.18
C LEU A 68 6.33 6.29 -22.31
N GLY A 69 5.65 6.71 -21.24
CA GLY A 69 4.92 7.97 -21.22
C GLY A 69 5.81 9.18 -21.45
N LEU A 70 7.01 9.19 -20.86
CA LEU A 70 8.02 10.22 -21.09
C LEU A 70 8.54 10.22 -22.53
N ALA A 71 8.86 9.05 -23.08
CA ALA A 71 9.36 8.90 -24.44
C ALA A 71 8.31 9.32 -25.48
N ALA A 72 7.05 9.07 -25.21
CA ALA A 72 5.94 9.47 -26.07
C ALA A 72 5.56 10.97 -25.93
N GLY A 73 6.18 11.69 -24.98
CA GLY A 73 5.80 13.08 -24.70
C GLY A 73 4.40 13.25 -24.08
N ALA A 74 3.80 12.15 -23.63
CA ALA A 74 2.45 12.13 -23.05
C ALA A 74 2.45 12.42 -21.53
N PHE A 75 3.61 12.48 -20.90
CA PHE A 75 3.74 12.68 -19.46
C PHE A 75 3.90 14.18 -19.13
N THR A 76 3.01 14.70 -18.31
CA THR A 76 3.01 16.11 -17.87
C THR A 76 3.10 16.19 -16.34
N ALA A 77 3.30 17.38 -15.80
CA ALA A 77 3.31 17.59 -14.35
C ALA A 77 1.95 17.26 -13.69
N ALA A 78 0.85 17.33 -14.43
CA ALA A 78 -0.48 16.97 -13.94
C ALA A 78 -0.63 15.45 -13.66
N GLU A 79 0.21 14.63 -14.31
CA GLU A 79 0.25 13.19 -14.10
C GLU A 79 1.02 12.78 -12.82
N LEU A 80 1.50 13.77 -12.07
CA LEU A 80 2.22 13.55 -10.81
C LEU A 80 1.37 14.00 -9.62
N ASP A 81 1.50 13.28 -8.52
CA ASP A 81 0.96 13.70 -7.23
C ASP A 81 1.89 14.72 -6.53
N ALA A 82 1.51 15.12 -5.31
CA ALA A 82 2.27 16.10 -4.52
C ALA A 82 3.69 15.64 -4.15
N LEU A 83 3.98 14.35 -4.20
CA LEU A 83 5.28 13.75 -3.93
C LEU A 83 6.07 13.42 -5.21
N GLY A 84 5.60 13.90 -6.37
CA GLY A 84 6.22 13.60 -7.66
C GLY A 84 6.02 12.16 -8.13
N ARG A 85 5.06 11.41 -7.57
CA ARG A 85 4.79 10.03 -7.97
C ARG A 85 3.76 10.00 -9.11
N PRO A 86 3.95 9.12 -10.11
CA PRO A 86 2.96 8.92 -11.18
C PRO A 86 1.58 8.53 -10.64
N ARG A 87 0.56 9.34 -10.97
CA ARG A 87 -0.83 9.17 -10.51
C ARG A 87 -1.46 7.87 -10.96
N PHE A 88 -1.04 7.32 -12.11
CA PHE A 88 -1.63 6.08 -12.63
C PHE A 88 -1.55 4.91 -11.63
N TYR A 89 -0.57 4.90 -10.73
CA TYR A 89 -0.51 3.96 -9.62
C TYR A 89 -0.73 4.62 -8.24
N ALA A 90 -0.27 5.87 -8.07
CA ALA A 90 -0.25 6.53 -6.76
C ALA A 90 -1.62 7.05 -6.29
N ASP A 91 -2.58 7.23 -7.20
CA ASP A 91 -3.95 7.63 -6.84
C ASP A 91 -4.80 6.46 -6.29
N LYS A 92 -4.28 5.23 -6.33
CA LYS A 92 -4.99 4.03 -5.86
C LYS A 92 -4.50 3.62 -4.48
N LEU A 93 -5.42 3.17 -3.63
CA LEU A 93 -5.05 2.51 -2.37
C LEU A 93 -4.77 1.03 -2.61
N VAL A 94 -3.68 0.53 -2.03
CA VAL A 94 -3.31 -0.90 -2.06
C VAL A 94 -4.47 -1.78 -1.61
N HIS A 95 -5.20 -1.33 -0.58
CA HIS A 95 -6.34 -2.05 -0.02
C HIS A 95 -7.46 -2.31 -1.04
N HIS A 96 -7.72 -1.38 -1.98
CA HIS A 96 -8.85 -1.51 -2.92
C HIS A 96 -8.75 -2.73 -3.85
N GLY A 97 -7.54 -3.18 -4.17
CA GLY A 97 -7.32 -4.39 -4.98
C GLY A 97 -6.95 -5.63 -4.16
N CYS A 98 -7.05 -5.57 -2.83
CA CYS A 98 -6.59 -6.64 -1.97
C CYS A 98 -7.45 -7.90 -2.09
N SER A 99 -6.83 -9.05 -2.33
CA SER A 99 -7.50 -10.36 -2.37
C SER A 99 -8.14 -10.76 -1.02
N ARG A 100 -7.75 -10.08 0.07
CA ARG A 100 -8.26 -10.31 1.43
C ARG A 100 -9.40 -9.34 1.82
N ASN A 101 -9.99 -8.65 0.84
CA ASN A 101 -11.01 -7.63 1.11
C ASN A 101 -12.23 -8.19 1.84
N GLU A 102 -12.69 -9.39 1.49
CA GLU A 102 -13.80 -10.03 2.19
C GLU A 102 -13.53 -10.17 3.70
N PHE A 103 -12.32 -10.61 4.05
CA PHE A 103 -11.93 -10.72 5.46
C PHE A 103 -11.83 -9.34 6.16
N TYR A 104 -11.40 -8.32 5.42
CA TYR A 104 -11.40 -6.95 5.96
C TYR A 104 -12.80 -6.44 6.23
N GLU A 105 -13.74 -6.62 5.31
CA GLU A 105 -15.14 -6.18 5.45
C GLU A 105 -15.81 -6.79 6.69
N PHE A 106 -15.58 -8.07 6.91
CA PHE A 106 -16.10 -8.78 8.09
C PHE A 106 -15.22 -8.66 9.34
N LYS A 107 -14.11 -7.91 9.29
CA LYS A 107 -13.14 -7.80 10.39
C LYS A 107 -12.68 -9.18 10.90
N ALA A 108 -12.58 -10.13 9.97
CA ALA A 108 -12.06 -11.48 10.20
C ALA A 108 -10.53 -11.46 10.02
N SER A 109 -9.82 -11.20 11.12
CA SER A 109 -8.40 -10.91 11.10
C SER A 109 -7.56 -12.17 11.29
N ALA A 110 -6.47 -12.29 10.54
CA ALA A 110 -5.44 -13.28 10.77
C ALA A 110 -4.73 -13.02 12.11
N ALA A 111 -4.33 -14.08 12.79
CA ALA A 111 -3.49 -14.02 13.99
C ALA A 111 -2.00 -14.15 13.63
N GLU A 112 -1.69 -14.87 12.56
CA GLU A 112 -0.33 -15.17 12.09
C GLU A 112 -0.19 -14.89 10.61
N LEU A 113 1.05 -14.66 10.16
CA LEU A 113 1.38 -14.55 8.74
C LEU A 113 0.99 -15.86 8.02
N SER A 114 0.74 -15.77 6.74
CA SER A 114 0.26 -16.85 5.86
C SER A 114 -1.20 -17.27 6.06
N GLN A 115 -1.85 -16.95 7.17
CA GLN A 115 -3.29 -17.16 7.30
C GLN A 115 -4.07 -16.30 6.31
N LEU A 116 -5.27 -16.76 5.91
CA LEU A 116 -6.08 -16.12 4.87
C LEU A 116 -6.77 -14.82 5.33
N GLY A 117 -6.94 -14.62 6.64
CA GLY A 117 -7.61 -13.47 7.21
C GLY A 117 -6.93 -12.12 6.90
N CYS A 118 -7.63 -11.02 7.18
CA CYS A 118 -7.08 -9.69 7.02
C CYS A 118 -5.89 -9.47 7.95
N LEU A 119 -4.78 -8.92 7.42
CA LEU A 119 -3.54 -8.69 8.17
C LEU A 119 -3.48 -7.31 8.86
N MET A 120 -4.50 -6.47 8.70
CA MET A 120 -4.48 -5.09 9.18
C MET A 120 -4.56 -5.00 10.72
N GLU A 121 -5.46 -5.75 11.33
CA GLU A 121 -5.76 -5.59 12.77
C GLU A 121 -4.61 -6.06 13.68
N ASN A 122 -3.90 -7.12 13.29
CA ASN A 122 -2.89 -7.73 14.16
C ASN A 122 -1.47 -7.67 13.61
N LEU A 123 -1.30 -7.69 12.30
CA LEU A 123 -0.03 -7.97 11.64
C LEU A 123 0.55 -6.77 10.88
N GLY A 124 0.14 -5.57 11.23
CA GLY A 124 0.78 -4.35 10.77
C GLY A 124 0.55 -4.01 9.30
N CYS A 125 -0.44 -4.60 8.62
CA CYS A 125 -0.71 -4.28 7.23
C CYS A 125 -1.16 -2.82 7.08
N LYS A 126 -0.45 -2.07 6.25
CA LYS A 126 -0.68 -0.64 5.97
C LYS A 126 -1.38 -0.40 4.62
N GLY A 127 -1.91 -1.45 4.00
CA GLY A 127 -2.57 -1.33 2.68
C GLY A 127 -3.74 -0.36 2.65
N THR A 128 -4.38 -0.10 3.79
CA THR A 128 -5.45 0.90 3.94
C THR A 128 -4.97 2.35 4.00
N GLN A 129 -3.65 2.56 4.01
CA GLN A 129 -3.00 3.87 4.07
C GLN A 129 -2.01 4.08 2.92
N ALA A 130 -1.55 2.99 2.31
CA ALA A 130 -0.54 3.02 1.27
C ALA A 130 -1.17 3.25 -0.11
N HIS A 131 -0.59 4.17 -0.86
CA HIS A 131 -0.99 4.50 -2.21
C HIS A 131 -0.15 3.74 -3.23
N ALA A 132 -0.74 2.73 -3.86
CA ALA A 132 -0.18 1.95 -4.97
C ALA A 132 -1.24 1.01 -5.56
N ASP A 133 -0.99 0.48 -6.74
CA ASP A 133 -1.87 -0.48 -7.42
C ASP A 133 -1.34 -1.92 -7.46
N CYS A 134 -0.35 -2.25 -6.64
CA CYS A 134 0.34 -3.55 -6.65
C CYS A 134 -0.55 -4.76 -6.36
N ASN A 135 -1.75 -4.58 -5.82
CA ASN A 135 -2.75 -5.64 -5.66
C ASN A 135 -3.63 -5.85 -6.90
N THR A 136 -3.61 -4.92 -7.85
CA THR A 136 -4.30 -5.04 -9.15
C THR A 136 -3.30 -5.23 -10.28
N ARG A 137 -2.14 -4.60 -10.18
CA ARG A 137 -0.98 -4.80 -11.04
C ARG A 137 -0.03 -5.76 -10.36
N LEU A 138 -0.29 -7.04 -10.48
CA LEU A 138 0.48 -8.07 -9.77
C LEU A 138 1.93 -8.12 -10.24
N TRP A 139 2.85 -8.41 -9.31
CA TRP A 139 4.26 -8.63 -9.60
C TRP A 139 4.43 -9.81 -10.56
N ASN A 140 4.99 -9.53 -11.74
CA ASN A 140 5.13 -10.51 -12.83
C ASN A 140 3.81 -11.24 -13.19
N GLY A 141 2.66 -10.63 -12.90
CA GLY A 141 1.36 -11.26 -13.08
C GLY A 141 1.06 -12.42 -12.11
N ALA A 142 1.86 -12.58 -11.06
CA ALA A 142 1.80 -13.76 -10.19
C ALA A 142 1.22 -13.49 -8.80
N GLY A 143 1.38 -12.27 -8.25
CA GLY A 143 0.87 -12.01 -6.91
C GLY A 143 1.31 -10.67 -6.34
N SER A 144 0.92 -10.43 -5.10
CA SER A 144 1.26 -9.26 -4.29
C SER A 144 1.66 -9.66 -2.88
N CYS A 145 2.14 -8.72 -2.06
CA CYS A 145 2.50 -9.02 -0.67
C CYS A 145 1.35 -9.68 0.10
N PRO A 146 0.09 -9.16 0.08
CA PRO A 146 -1.02 -9.81 0.77
C PRO A 146 -1.38 -11.18 0.20
N GLU A 147 -1.28 -11.41 -1.10
CA GLU A 147 -1.49 -12.74 -1.71
C GLU A 147 -0.42 -13.73 -1.27
N GLY A 148 0.83 -13.28 -1.16
CA GLY A 148 1.93 -14.09 -0.63
C GLY A 148 1.90 -14.33 0.89
N GLY A 149 0.86 -13.85 1.59
CA GLY A 149 0.71 -14.06 3.03
C GLY A 149 1.37 -12.98 3.91
N PHE A 150 1.90 -11.90 3.32
CA PHE A 150 2.63 -10.86 4.03
C PHE A 150 1.87 -9.54 4.07
N ALA A 151 2.00 -8.83 5.18
CA ALA A 151 1.40 -7.52 5.34
C ALA A 151 2.04 -6.48 4.40
N CYS A 152 1.22 -5.56 3.86
CA CYS A 152 1.73 -4.40 3.16
C CYS A 152 2.52 -3.51 4.13
N ILE A 153 3.76 -3.19 3.79
CA ILE A 153 4.66 -2.35 4.59
C ILE A 153 4.59 -0.86 4.20
N ALA A 154 3.72 -0.48 3.28
CA ALA A 154 3.63 0.87 2.73
C ALA A 154 4.91 1.36 2.03
N CYS A 155 5.61 0.50 1.30
CA CYS A 155 6.91 0.80 0.71
C CYS A 155 6.92 1.93 -0.34
N THR A 156 5.76 2.44 -0.73
CA THR A 156 5.58 3.61 -1.61
C THR A 156 5.32 4.89 -0.84
N ALA A 157 5.12 4.82 0.47
CA ALA A 157 4.86 5.97 1.32
C ALA A 157 6.17 6.55 1.90
N PRO A 158 6.27 7.86 2.10
CA PRO A 158 7.36 8.46 2.85
C PRO A 158 7.42 7.87 4.27
N GLY A 159 8.62 7.66 4.77
CA GLY A 159 8.86 7.25 6.15
C GLY A 159 8.59 5.77 6.45
N PHE A 160 8.35 4.91 5.45
CA PHE A 160 8.18 3.48 5.72
C PHE A 160 9.47 2.83 6.26
N GLU A 161 10.62 3.41 5.96
CA GLU A 161 11.95 2.97 6.38
C GLU A 161 12.42 3.60 7.69
N GLU A 162 11.60 4.39 8.36
CA GLU A 162 11.97 5.07 9.61
C GLU A 162 12.40 4.07 10.70
N PRO A 163 13.48 4.36 11.46
CA PRO A 163 13.89 3.54 12.58
C PRO A 163 12.74 3.36 13.58
N GLY A 164 12.50 2.13 14.01
CA GLY A 164 11.41 1.82 14.93
C GLY A 164 10.05 1.67 14.27
N HIS A 165 9.97 1.73 12.94
CA HIS A 165 8.72 1.44 12.22
C HIS A 165 8.23 0.02 12.56
N PRO A 166 6.99 -0.14 13.08
CA PRO A 166 6.50 -1.44 13.52
C PRO A 166 6.08 -2.30 12.32
N PHE A 167 7.02 -3.08 11.79
CA PHE A 167 6.71 -4.11 10.79
C PHE A 167 6.00 -5.29 11.45
N HIS A 168 5.00 -5.84 10.77
CA HIS A 168 4.21 -6.99 11.21
C HIS A 168 3.55 -6.83 12.58
N GLN A 169 3.43 -5.61 13.05
CA GLN A 169 2.73 -5.25 14.28
C GLN A 169 1.79 -4.09 14.02
N THR A 170 0.59 -4.17 14.56
CA THR A 170 -0.37 -3.07 14.50
C THR A 170 -0.39 -2.36 15.85
N PRO A 171 0.14 -1.13 15.94
CA PRO A 171 0.01 -0.34 17.17
C PRO A 171 -1.47 -0.12 17.50
N LYS A 172 -1.85 -0.37 18.76
CA LYS A 172 -3.23 -0.24 19.23
C LYS A 172 -3.30 0.66 20.46
N LEU A 173 -4.36 1.47 20.52
CA LEU A 173 -4.76 2.20 21.71
C LEU A 173 -6.10 1.66 22.18
N ALA A 174 -6.17 1.14 23.40
CA ALA A 174 -7.38 0.50 23.95
C ALA A 174 -7.98 -0.59 23.01
N GLY A 175 -7.11 -1.37 22.35
CA GLY A 175 -7.52 -2.43 21.43
C GLY A 175 -7.89 -1.97 20.00
N ILE A 176 -7.89 -0.67 19.74
CA ILE A 176 -8.20 -0.09 18.43
C ILE A 176 -6.90 0.21 17.68
N PRO A 177 -6.73 -0.22 16.41
CA PRO A 177 -5.59 0.15 15.61
C PRO A 177 -5.44 1.68 15.50
N ILE A 178 -4.22 2.20 15.69
CA ILE A 178 -3.94 3.64 15.57
C ILE A 178 -3.98 4.07 14.10
N GLY A 179 -3.42 3.26 13.21
CA GLY A 179 -3.44 3.47 11.76
C GLY A 179 -4.79 3.04 11.18
N LEU A 180 -5.73 3.95 11.09
CA LEU A 180 -7.05 3.70 10.51
C LEU A 180 -7.05 3.93 8.99
N PRO A 181 -7.99 3.31 8.25
CA PRO A 181 -8.11 3.49 6.81
C PRO A 181 -8.19 4.96 6.41
N ALA A 182 -7.55 5.31 5.30
CA ALA A 182 -7.55 6.67 4.78
C ALA A 182 -8.85 7.03 4.03
N ASP A 183 -9.55 6.04 3.52
CA ASP A 183 -10.76 6.15 2.68
C ASP A 183 -12.08 6.10 3.45
N MET A 184 -12.01 5.97 4.79
CA MET A 184 -13.19 5.85 5.65
C MET A 184 -13.13 6.81 6.85
N PRO A 185 -14.23 7.46 7.24
CA PRO A 185 -14.27 8.22 8.48
C PRO A 185 -13.96 7.34 9.68
N LYS A 186 -13.01 7.77 10.51
CA LYS A 186 -12.49 7.00 11.65
C LYS A 186 -13.58 6.55 12.63
N ALA A 187 -14.55 7.43 12.90
CA ALA A 187 -15.68 7.11 13.78
C ALA A 187 -16.54 5.97 13.22
N TRP A 188 -16.73 5.92 11.92
CA TRP A 188 -17.51 4.85 11.26
C TRP A 188 -16.76 3.53 11.30
N PHE A 189 -15.44 3.55 11.07
CA PHE A 189 -14.63 2.35 11.20
C PHE A 189 -14.78 1.70 12.57
N VAL A 190 -14.67 2.50 13.64
CA VAL A 190 -14.79 2.01 15.02
C VAL A 190 -16.21 1.51 15.31
N ALA A 191 -17.23 2.28 14.95
CA ALA A 191 -18.63 1.94 15.23
C ALA A 191 -19.10 0.67 14.48
N LEU A 192 -18.69 0.51 13.22
CA LEU A 192 -19.14 -0.61 12.39
C LEU A 192 -18.30 -1.89 12.60
N ALA A 193 -17.10 -1.79 13.20
CA ALA A 193 -16.23 -2.95 13.38
C ALA A 193 -16.89 -4.07 14.23
N ALA A 194 -17.55 -3.71 15.32
CA ALA A 194 -18.24 -4.68 16.18
C ALA A 194 -19.42 -5.34 15.46
N LEU A 195 -20.20 -4.54 14.72
CA LEU A 195 -21.31 -5.03 13.93
C LEU A 195 -20.86 -5.99 12.84
N SER A 196 -19.83 -5.63 12.08
CA SER A 196 -19.26 -6.50 11.05
C SER A 196 -18.77 -7.82 11.63
N LYS A 197 -18.05 -7.80 12.76
CA LYS A 197 -17.62 -9.02 13.46
C LYS A 197 -18.79 -9.91 13.88
N SER A 198 -19.89 -9.34 14.36
CA SER A 198 -21.07 -10.11 14.76
C SER A 198 -21.78 -10.78 13.58
N ALA A 199 -21.73 -10.15 12.41
CA ALA A 199 -22.35 -10.63 11.17
C ALA A 199 -21.45 -11.56 10.35
N THR A 200 -20.21 -11.85 10.80
CA THR A 200 -19.24 -12.64 10.04
C THR A 200 -19.74 -14.05 9.76
N PRO A 201 -19.88 -14.46 8.48
CA PRO A 201 -20.26 -15.83 8.13
C PRO A 201 -19.26 -16.86 8.67
N ARG A 202 -19.77 -18.06 8.97
CA ARG A 202 -18.94 -19.17 9.47
C ARG A 202 -17.74 -19.42 8.56
N ARG A 203 -17.93 -19.47 7.25
CA ARG A 203 -16.88 -19.67 6.25
C ARG A 203 -15.75 -18.63 6.42
N VAL A 204 -16.08 -17.36 6.48
CA VAL A 204 -15.10 -16.28 6.59
C VAL A 204 -14.36 -16.36 7.93
N ARG A 205 -15.08 -16.66 9.02
CA ARG A 205 -14.49 -16.77 10.36
C ARG A 205 -13.49 -17.92 10.47
N GLU A 206 -13.86 -19.10 9.97
CA GLU A 206 -12.99 -20.28 10.05
C GLU A 206 -11.79 -20.15 9.12
N ASN A 207 -12.00 -19.69 7.88
CA ASN A 207 -10.92 -19.51 6.93
C ASN A 207 -9.94 -18.39 7.33
N ALA A 208 -10.36 -17.40 8.13
CA ALA A 208 -9.49 -16.31 8.53
C ALA A 208 -8.21 -16.79 9.27
N HIS A 209 -8.30 -17.91 9.99
CA HIS A 209 -7.20 -18.47 10.77
C HIS A 209 -6.52 -19.67 10.10
N ALA A 210 -6.94 -20.03 8.90
CA ALA A 210 -6.36 -21.12 8.13
C ALA A 210 -5.38 -20.60 7.09
N ASP A 211 -4.41 -21.41 6.70
CA ASP A 211 -3.46 -21.16 5.62
C ASP A 211 -3.97 -21.60 4.24
N HIS A 212 -5.10 -22.32 4.24
CA HIS A 212 -5.82 -22.73 3.04
C HIS A 212 -7.33 -22.72 3.31
N PRO A 213 -8.20 -22.65 2.29
CA PRO A 213 -9.64 -22.66 2.49
C PRO A 213 -10.12 -23.99 3.09
N VAL A 214 -10.58 -23.96 4.36
CA VAL A 214 -11.16 -25.13 5.06
C VAL A 214 -12.68 -25.22 4.88
N VAL A 215 -13.31 -24.09 4.58
CA VAL A 215 -14.75 -24.02 4.28
C VAL A 215 -14.91 -23.39 2.91
N ALA A 216 -15.42 -24.16 1.97
CA ALA A 216 -15.63 -23.68 0.60
C ALA A 216 -16.66 -22.56 0.53
N ALA A 217 -16.48 -21.63 -0.40
CA ALA A 217 -17.50 -20.67 -0.75
C ALA A 217 -18.69 -21.40 -1.37
N LEU A 218 -19.90 -21.03 -0.93
CA LEU A 218 -21.12 -21.47 -1.60
C LEU A 218 -21.21 -20.72 -2.94
N LEU A 219 -21.02 -21.43 -4.04
CA LEU A 219 -21.27 -20.85 -5.36
C LEU A 219 -22.79 -20.69 -5.52
N PRO A 220 -23.26 -19.56 -6.03
CA PRO A 220 -24.67 -19.39 -6.40
C PRO A 220 -25.12 -20.51 -7.33
N GLU A 221 -26.33 -21.02 -7.15
CA GLU A 221 -26.84 -22.16 -7.94
C GLU A 221 -26.86 -21.89 -9.47
N TRP A 222 -27.02 -20.63 -9.86
CA TRP A 222 -27.01 -20.25 -11.27
C TRP A 222 -25.66 -20.53 -11.96
N ASN A 223 -24.51 -20.52 -11.23
CA ASN A 223 -23.20 -20.88 -11.79
C ASN A 223 -23.07 -22.38 -12.10
N ARG A 224 -23.89 -23.24 -11.47
CA ARG A 224 -23.87 -24.68 -11.72
C ARG A 224 -24.44 -25.08 -13.09
N HIS A 225 -25.29 -24.24 -13.67
CA HIS A 225 -25.90 -24.46 -14.97
C HIS A 225 -25.22 -23.75 -16.14
N ALA A 226 -24.23 -22.91 -15.87
CA ALA A 226 -23.56 -22.09 -16.88
C ALA A 226 -22.46 -22.82 -17.68
N GLY A 227 -22.27 -24.13 -17.53
CA GLY A 227 -21.44 -24.96 -18.42
C GLY A 227 -19.95 -24.58 -18.54
N TRP A 228 -19.43 -23.83 -17.61
CA TRP A 228 -18.00 -23.51 -17.59
C TRP A 228 -17.24 -24.74 -17.06
N GLN A 229 -16.83 -25.58 -18.02
CA GLN A 229 -15.78 -26.55 -17.76
C GLN A 229 -14.45 -25.81 -17.70
N ALA A 230 -13.72 -26.05 -16.63
CA ALA A 230 -12.38 -25.50 -16.39
C ALA A 230 -11.38 -26.04 -17.44
#